data_9d932cd2ffa4af7b6c342d7a31081014
#
_entry.id   9d932cd2ffa4af7b6c342d7a31081014
#
_cell.length_a   1.000
_cell.length_b   1.000
_cell.length_c   1.000
_cell.angle_alpha   90.00
_cell.angle_beta   90.00
_cell.angle_gamma   90.00
#
_symmetry.space_group_name_H-M   'P 1'
#
loop_
_entity.id
_entity.type
_entity.pdbx_description
1 polymer ?
#
loop_
_entity_poly.entity_id
_entity_poly.type
_entity_poly.pdbx_seq_one_letter_code
_entity_poly.pdbx_strand_id
1 'polypeptide(L)'
;MSYQVTIKRKTAKGLKQLPGDVKKLLFLLIEDIKADGAFQTSWPNYSPLGEDRYHCHLKHSWVACWTWFKGSIEIEVYYVGSREKAPY
;
A
#
# COMPACT_ATOMS: atom_id res chain seq x y z
N MET A 1 -15.77 9.69 3.79
CA MET A 1 -14.80 10.66 3.25
C MET A 1 -13.79 9.93 2.41
N SER A 2 -13.49 10.43 1.23
CA SER A 2 -12.56 9.74 0.34
C SER A 2 -11.19 10.39 0.33
N TYR A 3 -10.17 9.56 0.07
CA TYR A 3 -8.80 10.00 0.00
C TYR A 3 -8.29 9.91 -1.44
N GLN A 4 -7.26 10.68 -1.75
CA GLN A 4 -6.60 10.61 -3.04
C GLN A 4 -5.38 9.71 -2.91
N VAL A 5 -5.36 8.62 -3.67
CA VAL A 5 -4.25 7.67 -3.62
C VAL A 5 -3.44 7.77 -4.89
N THR A 6 -2.14 8.01 -4.73
CA THR A 6 -1.21 8.02 -5.84
C THR A 6 -0.19 6.90 -5.65
N ILE A 7 0.43 6.50 -6.74
CA ILE A 7 1.49 5.50 -6.69
C ILE A 7 2.78 6.19 -7.14
N LYS A 8 3.81 6.08 -6.31
CA LYS A 8 5.10 6.66 -6.61
C LYS A 8 5.58 6.15 -7.97
N ARG A 9 6.14 7.04 -8.80
CA ARG A 9 6.55 6.69 -10.16
C ARG A 9 7.42 5.43 -10.21
N LYS A 10 8.42 5.35 -9.36
CA LYS A 10 9.30 4.19 -9.31
C LYS A 10 8.53 2.91 -9.01
N THR A 11 7.57 2.99 -8.09
CA THR A 11 6.73 1.86 -7.72
C THR A 11 5.81 1.45 -8.88
N ALA A 12 5.23 2.44 -9.56
CA ALA A 12 4.34 2.18 -10.68
C ALA A 12 5.03 1.41 -11.80
N LYS A 13 6.32 1.68 -12.04
CA LYS A 13 7.07 0.97 -13.07
C LYS A 13 7.20 -0.53 -12.79
N GLY A 14 7.21 -0.92 -11.52
CA GLY A 14 7.34 -2.33 -11.15
C GLY A 14 6.04 -3.10 -11.14
N LEU A 15 4.89 -2.43 -11.30
CA LEU A 15 3.60 -3.11 -11.19
C LEU A 15 3.38 -4.16 -12.27
N LYS A 16 3.97 -3.96 -13.45
CA LYS A 16 3.84 -4.90 -14.56
C LYS A 16 4.40 -6.28 -14.22
N GLN A 17 5.35 -6.34 -13.32
CA GLN A 17 6.04 -7.58 -12.97
C GLN A 17 5.37 -8.34 -11.85
N LEU A 18 4.32 -7.78 -11.26
CA LEU A 18 3.60 -8.46 -10.19
C LEU A 18 2.75 -9.60 -10.77
N PRO A 19 2.63 -10.72 -10.04
CA PRO A 19 1.65 -11.74 -10.42
C PRO A 19 0.25 -11.14 -10.52
N GLY A 20 -0.58 -11.71 -11.41
CA GLY A 20 -1.92 -11.17 -11.65
C GLY A 20 -2.80 -11.10 -10.41
N ASP A 21 -2.73 -12.12 -9.55
CA ASP A 21 -3.51 -12.15 -8.31
C ASP A 21 -3.02 -11.09 -7.31
N VAL A 22 -1.72 -10.83 -7.28
CA VAL A 22 -1.16 -9.77 -6.43
C VAL A 22 -1.61 -8.40 -6.92
N LYS A 23 -1.64 -8.19 -8.24
CA LYS A 23 -2.17 -6.95 -8.81
C LYS A 23 -3.61 -6.69 -8.40
N LYS A 24 -4.45 -7.74 -8.46
CA LYS A 24 -5.85 -7.61 -8.05
C LYS A 24 -5.97 -7.23 -6.59
N LEU A 25 -5.18 -7.84 -5.73
CA LEU A 25 -5.19 -7.51 -4.31
C LEU A 25 -4.72 -6.09 -4.07
N LEU A 26 -3.71 -5.64 -4.82
CA LEU A 26 -3.25 -4.25 -4.73
C LEU A 26 -4.37 -3.27 -5.08
N PHE A 27 -5.11 -3.53 -6.16
CA PHE A 27 -6.21 -2.65 -6.54
C PHE A 27 -7.31 -2.64 -5.49
N LEU A 28 -7.61 -3.78 -4.87
CA LEU A 28 -8.58 -3.84 -3.77
C LEU A 28 -8.09 -3.01 -2.58
N LEU A 29 -6.81 -3.12 -2.25
CA LEU A 29 -6.22 -2.34 -1.17
C LEU A 29 -6.33 -0.84 -1.46
N ILE A 30 -6.00 -0.43 -2.69
CA ILE A 30 -6.09 0.98 -3.08
C ILE A 30 -7.52 1.49 -2.93
N GLU A 31 -8.52 0.70 -3.33
CA GLU A 31 -9.92 1.10 -3.17
C GLU A 31 -10.30 1.23 -1.70
N ASP A 32 -9.82 0.31 -0.86
CA ASP A 32 -10.05 0.40 0.57
C ASP A 32 -9.39 1.65 1.17
N ILE A 33 -8.17 1.96 0.75
CA ILE A 33 -7.47 3.16 1.22
C ILE A 33 -8.21 4.42 0.77
N LYS A 34 -8.72 4.46 -0.45
CA LYS A 34 -9.51 5.60 -0.93
C LYS A 34 -10.74 5.81 -0.06
N ALA A 35 -11.39 4.74 0.34
CA ALA A 35 -12.61 4.83 1.14
C ALA A 35 -12.35 5.14 2.61
N ASP A 36 -11.35 4.48 3.20
CA ASP A 36 -11.17 4.44 4.66
C ASP A 36 -9.90 5.11 5.15
N GLY A 37 -8.97 5.44 4.28
CA GLY A 37 -7.73 6.09 4.67
C GLY A 37 -6.60 5.11 4.96
N ALA A 38 -5.59 5.59 5.69
CA ALA A 38 -4.34 4.85 5.89
C ALA A 38 -4.46 3.66 6.83
N PHE A 39 -5.45 3.64 7.70
CA PHE A 39 -5.59 2.59 8.72
C PHE A 39 -6.37 1.40 8.15
N GLN A 40 -5.66 0.41 7.64
CA GLN A 40 -6.24 -0.77 6.98
C GLN A 40 -6.14 -2.01 7.86
N THR A 41 -6.69 -1.92 9.05
CA THR A 41 -6.53 -2.93 10.10
C THR A 41 -7.08 -4.31 9.74
N SER A 42 -7.96 -4.39 8.74
CA SER A 42 -8.51 -5.67 8.29
C SER A 42 -7.58 -6.42 7.32
N TRP A 43 -6.57 -5.74 6.80
CA TRP A 43 -5.63 -6.38 5.88
C TRP A 43 -4.58 -7.20 6.64
N PRO A 44 -4.12 -8.32 6.06
CA PRO A 44 -3.15 -9.18 6.72
C PRO A 44 -1.88 -8.44 7.13
N ASN A 45 -1.45 -8.66 8.35
CA ASN A 45 -0.20 -8.11 8.89
C ASN A 45 -0.07 -6.58 8.77
N TYR A 46 -1.21 -5.88 8.73
CA TYR A 46 -1.18 -4.42 8.75
C TYR A 46 -0.45 -3.93 9.99
N SER A 47 0.46 -3.00 9.80
CA SER A 47 1.05 -2.28 10.93
C SER A 47 1.70 -0.97 10.50
N PRO A 48 1.76 0.01 11.41
CA PRO A 48 2.54 1.21 11.15
C PRO A 48 4.03 0.87 11.15
N LEU A 49 4.79 1.56 10.29
CA LEU A 49 6.23 1.43 10.21
C LEU A 49 6.95 2.64 10.78
N GLY A 50 6.23 3.52 11.43
CA GLY A 50 6.72 4.78 11.95
C GLY A 50 5.57 5.75 12.00
N GLU A 51 5.84 7.05 12.07
CA GLU A 51 4.79 8.05 12.23
C GLU A 51 3.90 8.19 11.00
N ASP A 52 4.50 8.09 9.82
CA ASP A 52 3.81 8.42 8.57
C ASP A 52 3.76 7.27 7.58
N ARG A 53 4.24 6.10 7.97
CA ARG A 53 4.34 4.97 7.05
C ARG A 53 3.60 3.76 7.57
N TYR A 54 3.02 3.00 6.65
CA TYR A 54 2.16 1.86 6.95
C TYR A 54 2.43 0.76 5.95
N HIS A 55 2.12 -0.46 6.32
CA HIS A 55 2.21 -1.57 5.39
C HIS A 55 1.18 -2.65 5.72
N CYS A 56 0.93 -3.50 4.73
CA CYS A 56 0.20 -4.75 4.93
C CYS A 56 0.71 -5.79 3.95
N HIS A 57 0.32 -7.03 4.14
CA HIS A 57 0.60 -8.10 3.20
C HIS A 57 -0.56 -8.23 2.23
N LEU A 58 -0.24 -8.34 0.94
CA LEU A 58 -1.25 -8.59 -0.10
C LEU A 58 -1.52 -10.09 -0.21
N LYS A 59 -0.44 -10.88 -0.30
CA LYS A 59 -0.55 -12.33 -0.38
C LYS A 59 0.82 -12.92 -0.06
N HIS A 60 0.87 -13.86 0.88
CA HIS A 60 2.11 -14.53 1.26
C HIS A 60 3.23 -13.51 1.54
N SER A 61 4.28 -13.52 0.74
CA SER A 61 5.44 -12.65 0.89
C SER A 61 5.35 -11.35 0.09
N TRP A 62 4.19 -11.04 -0.49
CA TRP A 62 4.01 -9.79 -1.24
C TRP A 62 3.40 -8.74 -0.34
N VAL A 63 4.02 -7.56 -0.30
CA VAL A 63 3.62 -6.48 0.61
C VAL A 63 3.40 -5.18 -0.15
N ALA A 64 2.61 -4.28 0.46
CA ALA A 64 2.43 -2.92 -0.01
C ALA A 64 2.70 -1.97 1.14
N CYS A 65 3.35 -0.84 0.84
CA CYS A 65 3.66 0.19 1.81
C CYS A 65 3.16 1.53 1.30
N TRP A 66 2.63 2.35 2.20
CA TRP A 66 2.12 3.67 1.83
C TRP A 66 2.46 4.68 2.91
N THR A 67 2.47 5.96 2.52
CA THR A 67 2.67 7.09 3.42
C THR A 67 1.40 7.91 3.53
N TRP A 68 1.16 8.44 4.71
CA TRP A 68 0.06 9.36 4.96
C TRP A 68 0.47 10.31 6.07
N PHE A 69 0.42 11.61 5.79
CA PHE A 69 0.66 12.61 6.81
C PHE A 69 -0.67 13.00 7.45
N LYS A 70 -0.72 12.93 8.75
CA LYS A 70 -1.93 13.14 9.51
C LYS A 70 -2.60 14.46 9.12
N GLY A 71 -3.89 14.37 8.79
CA GLY A 71 -4.66 15.54 8.33
C GLY A 71 -4.70 15.72 6.83
N SER A 72 -3.87 15.01 6.07
CA SER A 72 -3.88 15.10 4.61
C SER A 72 -4.96 14.20 4.01
N ILE A 73 -5.49 14.60 2.85
CA ILE A 73 -6.35 13.72 2.06
C ILE A 73 -5.56 12.88 1.06
N GLU A 74 -4.25 13.11 0.97
CA GLU A 74 -3.40 12.42 0.01
C GLU A 74 -2.63 11.29 0.67
N ILE A 75 -2.63 10.13 0.01
CA ILE A 75 -1.89 8.95 0.44
C ILE A 75 -1.08 8.46 -0.75
N GLU A 76 0.21 8.17 -0.52
CA GLU A 76 1.08 7.69 -1.59
C GLU A 76 1.55 6.27 -1.32
N VAL A 77 1.31 5.37 -2.27
CA VAL A 77 1.87 4.02 -2.24
C VAL A 77 3.30 4.12 -2.75
N TYR A 78 4.28 3.80 -1.91
CA TYR A 78 5.68 3.99 -2.28
C TYR A 78 6.44 2.67 -2.48
N TYR A 79 5.84 1.55 -2.13
CA TYR A 79 6.46 0.26 -2.39
C TYR A 79 5.40 -0.81 -2.57
N VAL A 80 5.56 -1.64 -3.59
CA VAL A 80 4.82 -2.88 -3.76
C VAL A 80 5.79 -3.92 -4.30
N GLY A 81 5.92 -5.03 -3.61
CA GLY A 81 6.86 -6.06 -4.02
C GLY A 81 7.04 -7.12 -2.97
N SER A 82 8.14 -7.85 -3.05
CA SER A 82 8.41 -8.92 -2.11
C SER A 82 8.74 -8.37 -0.72
N ARG A 83 8.38 -9.12 0.30
CA ARG A 83 8.70 -8.76 1.68
C ARG A 83 10.22 -8.68 1.90
N GLU A 84 10.97 -9.54 1.24
CA GLU A 84 12.43 -9.59 1.39
C GLU A 84 13.12 -8.31 0.97
N LYS A 85 12.57 -7.62 -0.04
CA LYS A 85 13.13 -6.38 -0.56
C LYS A 85 12.44 -5.14 -0.03
N ALA A 86 11.48 -5.30 0.88
CA ALA A 86 10.73 -4.18 1.42
C ALA A 86 11.65 -3.23 2.20
N PRO A 87 11.37 -1.91 2.14
CA PRO A 87 12.23 -0.89 2.75
C PRO A 87 11.98 -0.71 4.25
N TYR A 88 11.76 -1.80 4.95
CA TYR A 88 11.60 -1.74 6.42
C TYR A 88 12.22 -2.92 7.12
#